data_bcfd6e1c1c7cc901900dce2b50cebae2
#
_entry.id   bcfd6e1c1c7cc901900dce2b50cebae2
#
_cell.length_a   1.000
_cell.length_b   1.000
_cell.length_c   1.000
_cell.angle_alpha   90.00
_cell.angle_beta   90.00
_cell.angle_gamma   90.00
#
_symmetry.space_group_name_H-M   'P 1'
#
loop_
_entity.id
_entity.type
_entity.pdbx_description
1 polymer ?
#
loop_
_entity_poly.entity_id
_entity_poly.type
_entity_poly.pdbx_seq_one_letter_code
_entity_poly.pdbx_strand_id
1 'polypeptide(L)'
;MKRSFIIFGLALAISACGNNKTNNSSSTDTTVTTTTSSTQNASVTVKDTLGAALIEKNDCLTCHKLDQKVIGPAYTDVANKYTASPAVIDTLANKIIKGGSGNWGNIAMSPHPNLSMTDARDMVKYILSVKK
;
A
#
# COMPACT_ATOMS: atom_id res chain seq x y z
N MET A 1 28.19 12.45 -36.63
CA MET A 1 27.36 13.10 -37.64
C MET A 1 26.43 14.07 -36.95
N LYS A 2 26.56 15.30 -37.34
CA LYS A 2 25.81 16.46 -36.83
C LYS A 2 24.36 16.43 -37.35
N ARG A 3 23.41 16.96 -36.59
CA ARG A 3 22.22 17.73 -37.01
C ARG A 3 21.35 17.93 -35.79
N SER A 4 21.31 19.06 -35.18
CA SER A 4 20.72 20.38 -35.48
C SER A 4 19.23 20.47 -35.18
N PHE A 5 18.97 21.26 -34.12
CA PHE A 5 17.91 22.27 -33.93
C PHE A 5 16.45 21.95 -34.34
N ILE A 6 15.52 22.16 -33.40
CA ILE A 6 14.47 23.18 -33.59
C ILE A 6 13.95 23.59 -32.20
N ILE A 7 14.08 24.88 -31.97
CA ILE A 7 13.46 25.67 -30.89
C ILE A 7 12.07 26.04 -31.39
N PHE A 8 11.02 25.81 -30.61
CA PHE A 8 9.76 26.53 -30.77
C PHE A 8 9.28 26.96 -29.39
N GLY A 9 9.53 28.19 -29.13
CA GLY A 9 8.89 28.92 -28.06
C GLY A 9 7.53 29.43 -28.53
N LEU A 10 6.54 29.36 -27.66
CA LEU A 10 5.39 30.28 -27.71
C LEU A 10 4.90 30.55 -26.32
N ALA A 11 4.99 31.78 -25.96
CA ALA A 11 4.50 32.40 -24.74
C ALA A 11 3.03 32.85 -24.91
N LEU A 12 2.45 33.35 -23.82
CA LEU A 12 1.20 34.10 -23.59
C LEU A 12 0.05 33.23 -23.03
N ALA A 13 -0.75 33.66 -22.08
CA ALA A 13 -0.87 34.87 -21.25
C ALA A 13 -1.84 34.57 -20.11
N ILE A 14 -1.55 35.12 -18.97
CA ILE A 14 -2.35 35.87 -18.01
C ILE A 14 -3.88 35.74 -18.14
N SER A 15 -4.59 35.29 -17.09
CA SER A 15 -5.77 36.03 -16.62
C SER A 15 -6.00 35.79 -15.12
N ALA A 16 -6.01 36.88 -14.43
CA ALA A 16 -6.29 37.10 -13.03
C ALA A 16 -7.80 37.23 -12.78
N CYS A 17 -8.15 37.41 -11.50
CA CYS A 17 -9.42 37.78 -10.88
C CYS A 17 -10.32 36.58 -10.53
N GLY A 18 -10.84 36.48 -9.33
CA GLY A 18 -11.11 37.46 -8.34
C GLY A 18 -11.58 36.88 -7.01
N ASN A 19 -11.28 37.65 -6.05
CA ASN A 19 -11.67 37.55 -4.66
C ASN A 19 -13.19 37.68 -4.50
N ASN A 20 -13.85 36.83 -3.73
CA ASN A 20 -14.99 37.28 -2.96
C ASN A 20 -15.19 36.49 -1.66
N LYS A 21 -15.08 37.26 -0.61
CA LYS A 21 -15.38 36.99 0.78
C LYS A 21 -16.82 37.48 0.98
N THR A 22 -17.70 36.68 1.54
CA THR A 22 -18.73 37.17 2.47
C THR A 22 -19.45 36.03 3.18
N ASN A 23 -19.58 36.20 4.48
CA ASN A 23 -20.33 35.46 5.47
C ASN A 23 -21.83 35.40 5.16
N ASN A 24 -22.58 34.41 5.53
CA ASN A 24 -23.52 34.47 6.66
C ASN A 24 -24.43 33.24 6.74
N SER A 25 -24.57 32.72 7.91
CA SER A 25 -25.67 32.02 8.59
C SER A 25 -26.95 31.71 7.81
N SER A 26 -27.44 30.50 7.91
CA SER A 26 -28.66 30.14 8.69
C SER A 26 -29.27 28.82 8.19
N SER A 27 -29.45 27.94 9.11
CA SER A 27 -30.43 26.84 9.25
C SER A 27 -31.43 26.61 8.10
N THR A 28 -31.52 25.36 7.65
CA THR A 28 -32.80 24.65 7.58
C THR A 28 -32.56 23.14 7.43
N ASP A 29 -33.19 22.43 8.32
CA ASP A 29 -33.41 21.00 8.45
C ASP A 29 -33.92 20.38 7.14
N THR A 30 -33.30 19.30 6.70
CA THR A 30 -33.95 18.34 5.83
C THR A 30 -33.44 16.94 6.17
N THR A 31 -34.22 16.24 6.94
CA THR A 31 -34.13 14.81 7.24
C THR A 31 -34.13 14.02 5.94
N VAL A 32 -33.00 13.39 5.61
CA VAL A 32 -32.94 12.29 4.65
C VAL A 32 -32.62 11.01 5.41
N THR A 33 -33.64 10.23 5.63
CA THR A 33 -33.53 8.85 6.11
C THR A 33 -32.79 8.03 5.09
N THR A 34 -31.53 7.71 5.34
CA THR A 34 -30.81 6.71 4.57
C THR A 34 -30.65 5.46 5.41
N THR A 35 -31.30 4.44 4.95
CA THR A 35 -31.29 3.07 5.45
C THR A 35 -29.89 2.54 5.71
N THR A 36 -29.62 2.25 6.97
CA THR A 36 -28.38 1.63 7.44
C THR A 36 -28.35 0.17 7.02
N SER A 37 -27.55 -0.15 6.01
CA SER A 37 -27.09 -1.52 5.81
C SER A 37 -25.90 -1.76 6.72
N SER A 38 -26.12 -2.48 7.79
CA SER A 38 -25.10 -2.98 8.70
C SER A 38 -24.26 -4.05 8.01
N THR A 39 -23.17 -3.66 7.39
CA THR A 39 -22.09 -4.59 7.08
C THR A 39 -21.06 -4.44 8.18
N GLN A 40 -20.82 -5.48 8.94
CA GLN A 40 -19.83 -5.55 10.00
C GLN A 40 -18.46 -5.21 9.43
N ASN A 41 -18.02 -4.01 9.71
CA ASN A 41 -16.72 -3.50 9.34
C ASN A 41 -15.71 -4.01 10.35
N ALA A 42 -15.01 -5.11 10.01
CA ALA A 42 -13.73 -5.38 10.66
C ALA A 42 -12.89 -4.11 10.47
N SER A 43 -12.46 -3.51 11.57
CA SER A 43 -11.71 -2.26 11.60
C SER A 43 -10.37 -2.47 10.86
N VAL A 44 -10.37 -2.25 9.56
CA VAL A 44 -9.14 -2.15 8.78
C VAL A 44 -8.46 -0.87 9.22
N THR A 45 -7.38 -0.99 9.97
CA THR A 45 -6.63 0.17 10.44
C THR A 45 -5.95 0.84 9.24
N VAL A 46 -5.74 2.16 9.30
CA VAL A 46 -5.02 2.93 8.27
C VAL A 46 -3.66 2.30 7.96
N LYS A 47 -3.07 1.61 8.91
CA LYS A 47 -1.78 0.92 8.80
C LYS A 47 -1.86 -0.35 7.95
N ASP A 48 -2.99 -1.03 7.95
CA ASP A 48 -3.21 -2.22 7.11
C ASP A 48 -3.38 -1.80 5.64
N THR A 49 -4.02 -0.66 5.37
CA THR A 49 -4.13 -0.12 4.01
C THR A 49 -2.79 0.34 3.44
N LEU A 50 -1.90 0.90 4.27
CA LEU A 50 -0.56 1.29 3.84
C LEU A 50 0.28 0.08 3.46
N GLY A 51 0.30 -0.98 4.28
CA GLY A 51 1.02 -2.22 3.98
C GLY A 51 0.56 -2.87 2.69
N ALA A 52 -0.76 -2.91 2.44
CA ALA A 52 -1.33 -3.42 1.19
C ALA A 52 -0.85 -2.62 -0.03
N ALA A 53 -0.92 -1.29 0.03
CA ALA A 53 -0.48 -0.41 -1.05
C ALA A 53 1.03 -0.55 -1.34
N LEU A 54 1.85 -0.72 -0.31
CA LEU A 54 3.29 -0.97 -0.47
C LEU A 54 3.55 -2.30 -1.18
N ILE A 55 2.79 -3.35 -0.87
CA ILE A 55 2.88 -4.66 -1.51
C ILE A 55 2.55 -4.56 -3.01
N GLU A 56 1.48 -3.86 -3.37
CA GLU A 56 1.10 -3.65 -4.77
C GLU A 56 2.16 -2.87 -5.54
N LYS A 57 2.73 -1.83 -4.92
CA LYS A 57 3.72 -0.95 -5.54
C LYS A 57 5.06 -1.65 -5.81
N ASN A 58 5.41 -2.69 -5.07
CA ASN A 58 6.73 -3.33 -5.10
C ASN A 58 6.73 -4.73 -5.74
N ASP A 59 5.84 -4.99 -6.70
CA ASP A 59 5.76 -6.22 -7.50
C ASP A 59 5.62 -7.55 -6.72
N CYS A 60 5.32 -7.48 -5.44
CA CYS A 60 5.24 -8.65 -4.56
C CYS A 60 4.20 -9.67 -5.05
N LEU A 61 3.11 -9.16 -5.66
CA LEU A 61 1.99 -9.96 -6.15
C LEU A 61 2.33 -10.81 -7.40
N THR A 62 3.51 -10.61 -7.99
CA THR A 62 4.03 -11.48 -9.05
C THR A 62 4.32 -12.88 -8.53
N CYS A 63 4.85 -12.98 -7.31
CA CYS A 63 5.26 -14.24 -6.69
C CYS A 63 4.36 -14.69 -5.54
N HIS A 64 3.62 -13.76 -4.91
CA HIS A 64 2.72 -14.04 -3.79
C HIS A 64 1.27 -13.70 -4.16
N LYS A 65 0.33 -14.39 -3.54
CA LYS A 65 -1.10 -14.05 -3.55
C LYS A 65 -1.63 -14.04 -2.12
N LEU A 66 -2.83 -13.51 -1.94
CA LEU A 66 -3.44 -13.41 -0.62
C LEU A 66 -3.63 -14.79 0.01
N ASP A 67 -4.26 -15.72 -0.72
CA ASP A 67 -4.72 -17.03 -0.23
C ASP A 67 -4.35 -18.20 -1.14
N GLN A 68 -3.48 -18.00 -2.11
CA GLN A 68 -3.02 -19.03 -3.04
C GLN A 68 -1.49 -19.02 -3.13
N LYS A 69 -0.88 -20.20 -2.94
CA LYS A 69 0.54 -20.39 -3.21
C LYS A 69 0.79 -20.37 -4.72
N VAL A 70 1.73 -19.53 -5.16
CA VAL A 70 2.21 -19.48 -6.55
C VAL A 70 3.70 -19.86 -6.57
N ILE A 71 4.60 -18.90 -6.69
CA ILE A 71 6.06 -19.11 -6.56
C ILE A 71 6.42 -19.07 -5.07
N GLY A 72 6.02 -18.03 -4.38
CA GLY A 72 6.14 -17.88 -2.93
C GLY A 72 4.91 -18.40 -2.18
N PRO A 73 4.93 -18.43 -0.84
CA PRO A 73 3.79 -18.78 -0.02
C PRO A 73 2.65 -17.76 -0.17
N ALA A 74 1.42 -18.21 0.07
CA ALA A 74 0.31 -17.30 0.25
C ALA A 74 0.51 -16.42 1.49
N TYR A 75 -0.04 -15.20 1.51
CA TYR A 75 0.06 -14.35 2.70
C TYR A 75 -0.71 -14.94 3.88
N THR A 76 -1.83 -15.60 3.65
CA THR A 76 -2.55 -16.35 4.68
C THR A 76 -1.72 -17.49 5.27
N ASP A 77 -0.90 -18.18 4.45
CA ASP A 77 0.01 -19.22 4.96
C ASP A 77 1.07 -18.60 5.88
N VAL A 78 1.62 -17.45 5.49
CA VAL A 78 2.58 -16.71 6.31
C VAL A 78 1.93 -16.27 7.62
N ALA A 79 0.74 -15.69 7.56
CA ALA A 79 -0.01 -15.25 8.73
C ALA A 79 -0.34 -16.39 9.69
N ASN A 80 -0.67 -17.58 9.17
CA ASN A 80 -0.97 -18.76 9.97
C ASN A 80 0.29 -19.39 10.60
N LYS A 81 1.45 -19.27 9.92
CA LYS A 81 2.72 -19.81 10.43
C LYS A 81 3.34 -18.96 11.52
N TYR A 82 3.18 -17.65 11.48
CA TYR A 82 3.85 -16.72 12.38
C TYR A 82 2.85 -15.99 13.27
N THR A 83 3.13 -15.97 14.58
CA THR A 83 2.38 -15.11 15.52
C THR A 83 3.00 -13.73 15.52
N ALA A 84 2.19 -12.69 15.34
CA ALA A 84 2.66 -11.31 15.30
C ALA A 84 3.33 -10.90 16.63
N SER A 85 4.58 -10.47 16.52
CA SER A 85 5.35 -9.85 17.59
C SER A 85 6.39 -8.90 16.99
N PRO A 86 6.94 -7.94 17.74
CA PRO A 86 7.98 -7.05 17.21
C PRO A 86 9.16 -7.81 16.60
N ALA A 87 9.65 -8.87 17.24
CA ALA A 87 10.75 -9.66 16.76
C ALA A 87 10.43 -10.43 15.48
N VAL A 88 9.21 -10.96 15.34
CA VAL A 88 8.75 -11.63 14.11
C VAL A 88 8.59 -10.62 12.98
N ILE A 89 8.02 -9.45 13.26
CA ILE A 89 7.89 -8.38 12.27
C ILE A 89 9.25 -7.97 11.74
N ASP A 90 10.24 -7.77 12.59
CA ASP A 90 11.61 -7.41 12.19
C ASP A 90 12.30 -8.52 11.40
N THR A 91 12.11 -9.76 11.78
CA THR A 91 12.65 -10.92 11.07
C THR A 91 12.08 -11.03 9.66
N LEU A 92 10.77 -10.90 9.49
CA LEU A 92 10.12 -10.97 8.19
C LEU A 92 10.40 -9.72 7.35
N ALA A 93 10.50 -8.53 7.93
CA ALA A 93 10.92 -7.33 7.23
C ALA A 93 12.35 -7.46 6.69
N ASN A 94 13.28 -7.98 7.48
CA ASN A 94 14.63 -8.31 7.00
C ASN A 94 14.61 -9.35 5.87
N LYS A 95 13.67 -10.32 5.92
CA LYS A 95 13.51 -11.32 4.84
C LYS A 95 13.07 -10.65 3.54
N ILE A 96 12.16 -9.66 3.59
CA ILE A 96 11.75 -8.90 2.41
C ILE A 96 12.96 -8.14 1.83
N ILE A 97 13.72 -7.44 2.66
CA ILE A 97 14.85 -6.62 2.21
C ILE A 97 15.99 -7.48 1.66
N LYS A 98 16.34 -8.57 2.34
CA LYS A 98 17.52 -9.41 2.02
C LYS A 98 17.21 -10.58 1.09
N GLY A 99 15.95 -10.97 0.96
CA GLY A 99 15.56 -12.15 0.19
C GLY A 99 16.04 -13.47 0.79
N GLY A 100 16.25 -14.46 -0.07
CA GLY A 100 16.80 -15.77 0.28
C GLY A 100 15.76 -16.89 0.40
N SER A 101 16.19 -18.12 0.67
CA SER A 101 15.37 -19.35 0.71
C SER A 101 15.35 -20.01 2.09
N GLY A 102 14.76 -21.17 2.20
CA GLY A 102 14.82 -22.07 3.36
C GLY A 102 13.50 -22.23 4.11
N ASN A 103 12.91 -21.16 4.62
CA ASN A 103 11.70 -21.25 5.47
C ASN A 103 10.45 -21.82 4.76
N TRP A 104 10.41 -21.71 3.43
CA TRP A 104 9.31 -22.13 2.56
C TRP A 104 9.77 -23.02 1.40
N GLY A 105 10.94 -23.63 1.52
CA GLY A 105 11.57 -24.49 0.52
C GLY A 105 12.79 -23.84 -0.14
N ASN A 106 13.21 -24.41 -1.26
CA ASN A 106 14.47 -24.06 -1.91
C ASN A 106 14.36 -22.87 -2.89
N ILE A 107 13.14 -22.45 -3.24
CA ILE A 107 12.93 -21.30 -4.11
C ILE A 107 13.30 -20.03 -3.35
N ALA A 108 14.25 -19.28 -3.90
CA ALA A 108 14.69 -18.05 -3.27
C ALA A 108 13.73 -16.90 -3.57
N MET A 109 13.38 -16.14 -2.55
CA MET A 109 12.74 -14.82 -2.68
C MET A 109 13.79 -13.80 -3.11
N SER A 110 13.47 -12.99 -4.10
CA SER A 110 14.32 -11.86 -4.54
C SER A 110 14.46 -10.82 -3.43
N PRO A 111 15.64 -10.19 -3.27
CA PRO A 111 15.83 -9.11 -2.32
C PRO A 111 15.19 -7.80 -2.82
N HIS A 112 14.72 -6.97 -1.88
CA HIS A 112 14.22 -5.62 -2.14
C HIS A 112 15.04 -4.58 -1.37
N PRO A 113 16.31 -4.34 -1.75
CA PRO A 113 17.25 -3.52 -0.96
C PRO A 113 16.88 -2.04 -0.91
N ASN A 114 16.01 -1.58 -1.81
CA ASN A 114 15.55 -0.19 -1.84
C ASN A 114 14.36 0.10 -0.90
N LEU A 115 13.77 -0.94 -0.29
CA LEU A 115 12.72 -0.77 0.71
C LEU A 115 13.31 -0.32 2.05
N SER A 116 12.69 0.71 2.64
CA SER A 116 13.01 1.07 4.01
C SER A 116 12.55 -0.02 4.99
N MET A 117 13.24 -0.13 6.14
CA MET A 117 12.82 -1.06 7.20
C MET A 117 11.41 -0.72 7.72
N THR A 118 11.01 0.54 7.73
CA THR A 118 9.67 0.98 8.13
C THR A 118 8.62 0.46 7.17
N ASP A 119 8.82 0.64 5.86
CA ASP A 119 7.89 0.14 4.84
C ASP A 119 7.79 -1.39 4.87
N ALA A 120 8.92 -2.07 4.97
CA ALA A 120 8.95 -3.52 5.08
C ALA A 120 8.19 -4.03 6.33
N ARG A 121 8.31 -3.34 7.47
CA ARG A 121 7.53 -3.66 8.68
C ARG A 121 6.03 -3.44 8.49
N ASP A 122 5.62 -2.39 7.80
CA ASP A 122 4.20 -2.11 7.54
C ASP A 122 3.61 -3.13 6.56
N MET A 123 4.36 -3.57 5.55
CA MET A 123 4.00 -4.71 4.70
C MET A 123 3.80 -5.99 5.53
N VAL A 124 4.74 -6.30 6.44
CA VAL A 124 4.65 -7.50 7.30
C VAL A 124 3.44 -7.43 8.24
N LYS A 125 3.13 -6.27 8.81
CA LYS A 125 1.94 -6.11 9.66
C LYS A 125 0.67 -6.43 8.89
N TYR A 126 0.54 -5.91 7.66
CA TYR A 126 -0.57 -6.27 6.79
C TYR A 126 -0.61 -7.77 6.52
N ILE A 127 0.53 -8.39 6.12
CA ILE A 127 0.60 -9.82 5.86
C ILE A 127 0.17 -10.64 7.08
N LEU A 128 0.55 -10.25 8.28
CA LEU A 128 0.18 -10.97 9.50
C LEU A 128 -1.27 -10.71 9.95
N SER A 129 -1.90 -9.64 9.45
CA SER A 129 -3.31 -9.33 9.74
C SER A 129 -4.31 -10.16 8.93
N VAL A 130 -3.90 -10.74 7.79
CA VAL A 130 -4.79 -11.53 6.91
C VAL A 130 -4.97 -12.98 7.34
N LYS A 131 -4.72 -13.28 8.62
CA LYS A 131 -4.90 -14.60 9.21
C LYS A 131 -6.37 -15.05 9.09
N LYS A 132 -6.56 -16.29 8.62
CA LYS A 132 -7.88 -16.95 8.56
C LYS A 132 -8.03 -17.95 9.68
#